data_bec7127dec7c8af688702a4d1b17f7fb
#
_entry.id   bec7127dec7c8af688702a4d1b17f7fb
#
_cell.length_a   1.000
_cell.length_b   1.000
_cell.length_c   1.000
_cell.angle_alpha   90.00
_cell.angle_beta   90.00
_cell.angle_gamma   90.00
#
_symmetry.space_group_name_H-M   'P 1'
#
loop_
_entity.id
_entity.type
_entity.pdbx_description
1 polymer ?
#
loop_
_entity_poly.entity_id
_entity_poly.type
_entity_poly.pdbx_seq_one_letter_code
_entity_poly.pdbx_strand_id
1 'polypeptide(L)'
;MNSRVSGPDGKSVENLSPEEVKAGLDAGTMVLVDVREPHENLNERISGDVLEPLSTFDPANLPDPGGKRLVFYCRSGNRSVKSSLAAQATGLPHDAHLAGGILAWKAAGFDTESG
;
A
#
# COMPACT_ATOMS: atom_id res chain seq x y z
N MET A 1 -15.88 10.76 -0.60
CA MET A 1 -14.51 11.30 -0.41
C MET A 1 -13.86 10.60 0.77
N ASN A 2 -12.65 10.08 0.60
CA ASN A 2 -11.99 9.31 1.64
C ASN A 2 -11.31 10.22 2.66
N SER A 3 -11.21 9.73 3.90
CA SER A 3 -10.42 10.37 4.93
C SER A 3 -8.92 10.28 4.60
N ARG A 4 -8.13 11.11 5.25
CA ARG A 4 -6.68 11.13 5.06
C ARG A 4 -5.99 11.16 6.42
N VAL A 5 -4.83 10.52 6.49
CA VAL A 5 -3.95 10.59 7.66
C VAL A 5 -2.97 11.73 7.44
N SER A 6 -2.93 12.68 8.36
CA SER A 6 -2.03 13.84 8.25
C SER A 6 -0.60 13.46 8.61
N GLY A 7 0.34 13.99 7.84
CA GLY A 7 1.77 13.88 8.09
C GLY A 7 2.42 15.25 8.20
N PRO A 8 3.76 15.30 8.25
CA PRO A 8 4.49 16.56 8.32
C PRO A 8 4.42 17.36 7.02
N ASP A 9 4.68 18.67 7.11
CA ASP A 9 4.83 19.56 5.96
C ASP A 9 3.57 19.60 5.06
N GLY A 10 2.39 19.47 5.64
CA GLY A 10 1.14 19.52 4.90
C GLY A 10 0.85 18.27 4.07
N LYS A 11 1.67 17.23 4.16
CA LYS A 11 1.48 15.98 3.45
C LYS A 11 0.44 15.12 4.16
N SER A 12 -0.23 14.27 3.40
CA SER A 12 -1.22 13.35 3.96
C SER A 12 -1.28 12.07 3.12
N VAL A 13 -1.94 11.04 3.67
CA VAL A 13 -2.11 9.75 3.00
C VAL A 13 -3.59 9.43 2.96
N GLU A 14 -4.11 9.16 1.77
CA GLU A 14 -5.51 8.81 1.58
C GLU A 14 -5.78 7.38 2.04
N ASN A 15 -6.83 7.21 2.84
CA ASN A 15 -7.30 5.91 3.29
C ASN A 15 -8.22 5.29 2.25
N LEU A 16 -7.73 4.28 1.53
CA LEU A 16 -8.55 3.52 0.60
C LEU A 16 -9.13 2.30 1.29
N SER A 17 -10.40 1.99 1.02
CA SER A 17 -11.03 0.79 1.56
C SER A 17 -10.55 -0.46 0.82
N PRO A 18 -10.70 -1.66 1.42
CA PRO A 18 -10.43 -2.90 0.70
C PRO A 18 -11.21 -3.02 -0.60
N GLU A 19 -12.48 -2.58 -0.61
CA GLU A 19 -13.33 -2.60 -1.80
C GLU A 19 -12.78 -1.71 -2.92
N GLU A 20 -12.30 -0.51 -2.57
CA GLU A 20 -11.71 0.40 -3.56
C GLU A 20 -10.42 -0.17 -4.15
N VAL A 21 -9.57 -0.77 -3.30
CA VAL A 21 -8.32 -1.38 -3.75
C VAL A 21 -8.62 -2.60 -4.62
N LYS A 22 -9.56 -3.45 -4.21
CA LYS A 22 -9.98 -4.61 -5.00
C LYS A 22 -10.46 -4.19 -6.39
N ALA A 23 -11.31 -3.17 -6.44
CA ALA A 23 -11.82 -2.65 -7.72
C ALA A 23 -10.69 -2.12 -8.61
N GLY A 24 -9.73 -1.40 -8.02
CA GLY A 24 -8.59 -0.87 -8.77
C GLY A 24 -7.66 -1.95 -9.30
N LEU A 25 -7.42 -2.99 -8.52
CA LEU A 25 -6.62 -4.14 -8.95
C LEU A 25 -7.30 -4.89 -10.07
N ASP A 26 -8.61 -5.16 -9.94
CA ASP A 26 -9.39 -5.85 -10.96
C ASP A 26 -9.47 -5.06 -12.26
N ALA A 27 -9.56 -3.73 -12.17
CA ALA A 27 -9.60 -2.85 -13.33
C ALA A 27 -8.22 -2.60 -13.95
N GLY A 28 -7.14 -3.00 -13.28
CA GLY A 28 -5.78 -2.74 -13.74
C GLY A 28 -5.36 -1.29 -13.60
N THR A 29 -5.96 -0.53 -12.67
CA THR A 29 -5.67 0.91 -12.46
C THR A 29 -4.80 1.19 -11.24
N MET A 30 -4.42 0.16 -10.49
CA MET A 30 -3.59 0.30 -9.29
C MET A 30 -2.41 -0.67 -9.32
N VAL A 31 -1.30 -0.24 -8.72
CA VAL A 31 -0.15 -1.08 -8.39
C VAL A 31 -0.09 -1.17 -6.87
N LEU A 32 -0.07 -2.37 -6.32
CA LEU A 32 -0.08 -2.59 -4.88
C LEU A 32 1.31 -2.96 -4.40
N VAL A 33 1.78 -2.25 -3.36
CA VAL A 33 3.11 -2.45 -2.79
C VAL A 33 2.99 -2.86 -1.32
N ASP A 34 3.50 -4.04 -0.99
CA ASP A 34 3.58 -4.54 0.38
C ASP A 34 4.84 -4.00 1.05
N VAL A 35 4.66 -3.30 2.17
CA VAL A 35 5.79 -2.73 2.92
C VAL A 35 6.07 -3.50 4.21
N ARG A 36 5.49 -4.70 4.35
CA ARG A 36 5.80 -5.62 5.45
C ARG A 36 7.16 -6.29 5.19
N GLU A 37 7.62 -7.08 6.14
CA GLU A 37 8.88 -7.79 5.98
C GLU A 37 8.73 -9.04 5.09
N PRO A 38 9.82 -9.55 4.51
CA PRO A 38 9.74 -10.69 3.57
C PRO A 38 9.07 -11.93 4.14
N HIS A 39 9.28 -12.24 5.43
CA HIS A 39 8.65 -13.41 6.05
C HIS A 39 7.12 -13.25 6.15
N GLU A 40 6.63 -12.03 6.34
CA GLU A 40 5.18 -11.77 6.34
C GLU A 40 4.58 -11.99 4.95
N ASN A 41 5.25 -11.47 3.92
CA ASN A 41 4.81 -11.59 2.54
C ASN A 41 4.81 -13.06 2.08
N LEU A 42 5.83 -13.80 2.44
CA LEU A 42 5.93 -15.23 2.13
C LEU A 42 4.82 -16.02 2.79
N ASN A 43 4.48 -15.68 4.03
CA ASN A 43 3.45 -16.38 4.80
C ASN A 43 2.04 -16.11 4.25
N GLU A 44 1.74 -14.85 3.94
CA GLU A 44 0.44 -14.45 3.39
C GLU A 44 0.54 -13.09 2.72
N ARG A 45 -0.01 -12.93 1.52
CA ARG A 45 0.01 -11.67 0.77
C ARG A 45 -1.23 -11.51 -0.11
N ILE A 46 -1.42 -10.31 -0.61
CA ILE A 46 -2.42 -10.01 -1.63
C ILE A 46 -1.80 -10.29 -3.00
N SER A 47 -2.46 -11.08 -3.81
CA SER A 47 -1.97 -11.51 -5.12
C SER A 47 -1.63 -10.30 -6.02
N GLY A 48 -0.54 -10.40 -6.74
CA GLY A 48 -0.12 -9.37 -7.71
C GLY A 48 0.64 -8.20 -7.10
N ASP A 49 0.96 -8.24 -5.82
CA ASP A 49 1.70 -7.18 -5.15
C ASP A 49 3.21 -7.19 -5.49
N VAL A 50 3.86 -6.10 -5.13
CA VAL A 50 5.33 -5.95 -5.17
C VAL A 50 5.80 -5.76 -3.73
N LEU A 51 6.85 -6.47 -3.32
CA LEU A 51 7.39 -6.36 -1.97
C LEU A 51 8.49 -5.31 -1.90
N GLU A 52 8.31 -4.32 -1.03
CA GLU A 52 9.32 -3.30 -0.70
C GLU A 52 9.31 -3.08 0.82
N PRO A 53 10.05 -3.90 1.60
CA PRO A 53 9.98 -3.86 3.05
C PRO A 53 10.36 -2.50 3.63
N LEU A 54 9.62 -2.05 4.63
CA LEU A 54 9.90 -0.76 5.28
C LEU A 54 11.30 -0.71 5.90
N SER A 55 11.80 -1.84 6.41
CA SER A 55 13.13 -1.90 7.04
C SER A 55 14.27 -1.57 6.07
N THR A 56 14.07 -1.81 4.77
CA THR A 56 15.03 -1.51 3.71
C THR A 56 14.44 -0.57 2.68
N PHE A 57 13.43 0.20 3.08
CA PHE A 57 12.66 1.03 2.16
C PHE A 57 13.50 2.13 1.54
N ASP A 58 13.54 2.14 0.22
CA ASP A 58 14.15 3.19 -0.58
C ASP A 58 13.14 3.60 -1.65
N PRO A 59 12.60 4.82 -1.60
CA PRO A 59 11.63 5.27 -2.60
C PRO A 59 12.14 5.18 -4.04
N ALA A 60 13.46 5.23 -4.25
CA ALA A 60 14.05 5.09 -5.58
C ALA A 60 13.85 3.68 -6.16
N ASN A 61 13.62 2.68 -5.32
CA ASN A 61 13.42 1.29 -5.74
C ASN A 61 11.95 0.92 -5.96
N LEU A 62 11.02 1.85 -5.75
CA LEU A 62 9.61 1.59 -5.99
C LEU A 62 9.37 1.33 -7.48
N PRO A 63 8.43 0.45 -7.83
CA PRO A 63 8.10 0.20 -9.23
C PRO A 63 7.52 1.46 -9.87
N ASP A 64 7.80 1.64 -11.16
CA ASP A 64 7.13 2.68 -11.96
C ASP A 64 5.67 2.23 -12.15
N PRO A 65 4.68 3.01 -11.69
CA PRO A 65 3.30 2.60 -11.80
C PRO A 65 2.74 2.71 -13.23
N GLY A 66 3.47 3.32 -14.17
CA GLY A 66 3.05 3.37 -15.57
C GLY A 66 1.70 4.04 -15.79
N GLY A 67 1.43 5.13 -15.08
CA GLY A 67 0.15 5.84 -15.13
C GLY A 67 -0.91 5.30 -14.18
N LYS A 68 -0.66 4.17 -13.54
CA LYS A 68 -1.55 3.63 -12.51
C LYS A 68 -1.30 4.31 -11.17
N ARG A 69 -2.22 4.17 -10.23
CA ARG A 69 -2.02 4.66 -8.87
C ARG A 69 -1.28 3.62 -8.04
N LEU A 70 -0.18 4.01 -7.42
CA LEU A 70 0.56 3.14 -6.51
C LEU A 70 -0.06 3.24 -5.11
N VAL A 71 -0.35 2.09 -4.50
CA VAL A 71 -1.00 1.99 -3.20
C VAL A 71 -0.16 1.11 -2.30
N PHE A 72 0.20 1.63 -1.13
CA PHE A 72 0.96 0.87 -0.13
C PHE A 72 0.03 0.07 0.77
N TYR A 73 0.46 -1.11 1.22
CA TYR A 73 -0.23 -1.81 2.29
C TYR A 73 0.74 -2.48 3.26
N CYS A 74 0.25 -2.70 4.47
CA CYS A 74 0.96 -3.46 5.49
C CYS A 74 -0.04 -4.36 6.22
N ARG A 75 0.25 -4.71 7.47
CA ARG A 75 -0.65 -5.57 8.23
C ARG A 75 -1.91 -4.84 8.68
N SER A 76 -1.76 -3.67 9.31
CA SER A 76 -2.87 -2.94 9.95
C SER A 76 -2.98 -1.46 9.56
N GLY A 77 -2.09 -0.95 8.71
CA GLY A 77 -2.15 0.41 8.18
C GLY A 77 -1.11 1.40 8.74
N ASN A 78 -0.29 1.02 9.70
CA ASN A 78 0.69 1.94 10.29
C ASN A 78 1.95 2.11 9.43
N ARG A 79 2.57 1.01 9.03
CA ARG A 79 3.79 1.02 8.21
C ARG A 79 3.53 1.61 6.82
N SER A 80 2.34 1.36 6.25
CA SER A 80 1.98 1.88 4.94
C SER A 80 1.84 3.39 4.92
N VAL A 81 1.37 3.99 6.01
CA VAL A 81 1.36 5.46 6.14
C VAL A 81 2.79 5.99 6.14
N LYS A 82 3.68 5.39 6.92
CA LYS A 82 5.10 5.81 6.98
C LYS A 82 5.77 5.72 5.60
N SER A 83 5.51 4.64 4.86
CA SER A 83 6.06 4.45 3.51
C SER A 83 5.59 5.52 2.55
N SER A 84 4.29 5.84 2.57
CA SER A 84 3.73 6.88 1.73
C SER A 84 4.37 8.24 2.04
N LEU A 85 4.47 8.60 3.32
CA LEU A 85 5.08 9.87 3.72
C LEU A 85 6.56 9.93 3.33
N ALA A 86 7.30 8.83 3.47
CA ALA A 86 8.70 8.77 3.04
C ALA A 86 8.83 8.96 1.52
N ALA A 87 7.95 8.35 0.73
CA ALA A 87 7.94 8.52 -0.72
C ALA A 87 7.61 9.97 -1.09
N GLN A 88 6.60 10.57 -0.44
CA GLN A 88 6.22 11.95 -0.70
C GLN A 88 7.35 12.93 -0.36
N ALA A 89 8.15 12.62 0.67
CA ALA A 89 9.28 13.45 1.06
C ALA A 89 10.36 13.55 -0.03
N THR A 90 10.41 12.59 -0.95
CA THR A 90 11.32 12.62 -2.10
C THR A 90 10.67 13.23 -3.35
N GLY A 91 9.44 13.73 -3.25
CA GLY A 91 8.72 14.34 -4.37
C GLY A 91 7.83 13.40 -5.16
N LEU A 92 7.69 12.13 -4.73
CA LEU A 92 6.81 11.18 -5.40
C LEU A 92 5.34 11.43 -5.05
N PRO A 93 4.41 11.14 -5.98
CA PRO A 93 2.98 11.43 -5.76
C PRO A 93 2.21 10.29 -5.07
N HIS A 94 2.91 9.37 -4.41
CA HIS A 94 2.31 8.15 -3.86
C HIS A 94 1.69 8.41 -2.49
N ASP A 95 0.44 8.90 -2.49
CA ASP A 95 -0.27 9.37 -1.29
C ASP A 95 -1.47 8.49 -0.90
N ALA A 96 -1.42 7.20 -1.20
CA ALA A 96 -2.52 6.30 -0.89
C ALA A 96 -2.05 5.01 -0.23
N HIS A 97 -2.86 4.49 0.68
CA HIS A 97 -2.63 3.18 1.28
C HIS A 97 -3.95 2.43 1.51
N LEU A 98 -3.84 1.12 1.67
CA LEU A 98 -4.97 0.27 2.05
C LEU A 98 -5.20 0.44 3.56
N ALA A 99 -6.27 1.15 3.91
CA ALA A 99 -6.62 1.38 5.31
C ALA A 99 -6.94 0.06 6.00
N GLY A 100 -6.36 -0.14 7.18
CA GLY A 100 -6.51 -1.39 7.93
C GLY A 100 -5.68 -2.56 7.41
N GLY A 101 -4.96 -2.39 6.31
CA GLY A 101 -4.02 -3.36 5.77
C GLY A 101 -4.64 -4.69 5.36
N ILE A 102 -3.80 -5.75 5.35
CA ILE A 102 -4.26 -7.09 4.98
C ILE A 102 -5.32 -7.63 5.93
N LEU A 103 -5.33 -7.18 7.19
CA LEU A 103 -6.37 -7.58 8.15
C LEU A 103 -7.75 -7.10 7.69
N ALA A 104 -7.86 -5.84 7.26
CA ALA A 104 -9.12 -5.30 6.73
C ALA A 104 -9.49 -5.97 5.40
N TRP A 105 -8.51 -6.26 4.56
CA TRP A 105 -8.71 -6.98 3.29
C TRP A 105 -9.37 -8.33 3.54
N LYS A 106 -8.85 -9.10 4.48
CA LYS A 106 -9.40 -10.41 4.85
C LYS A 106 -10.78 -10.29 5.49
N ALA A 107 -10.97 -9.27 6.36
CA ALA A 107 -12.27 -9.02 7.00
C ALA A 107 -13.35 -8.68 5.98
N ALA A 108 -12.97 -8.08 4.85
CA ALA A 108 -13.89 -7.80 3.74
C ALA A 108 -14.22 -9.06 2.91
N GLY A 109 -13.60 -10.19 3.20
CA GLY A 109 -13.84 -11.45 2.52
C GLY A 109 -13.02 -11.67 1.26
N PHE A 110 -11.98 -10.88 1.04
CA PHE A 110 -11.13 -11.01 -0.14
C PHE A 110 -9.99 -12.01 0.10
N ASP A 111 -9.60 -12.70 -0.96
CA ASP A 111 -8.62 -13.78 -0.89
C ASP A 111 -7.19 -13.26 -0.74
N THR A 112 -6.38 -14.08 -0.10
CA THR A 112 -4.93 -13.92 -0.02
C THR A 112 -4.26 -15.17 -0.56
N GLU A 113 -2.96 -15.10 -0.80
CA GLU A 113 -2.17 -16.27 -1.19
C GLU A 113 -0.97 -16.42 -0.27
N SER A 114 -0.35 -17.59 -0.29
CA SER A 114 0.83 -17.91 0.51
C SER A 114 1.85 -18.69 -0.30
N GLY A 115 3.04 -18.76 0.24
CA GLY A 115 4.14 -19.46 -0.39
C GLY A 115 4.95 -18.60 -1.26
#